data_69d79e25f85c68191e39fddb2253d902
#
_entry.id   69d79e25f85c68191e39fddb2253d902
#
_cell.length_a   1.000
_cell.length_b   1.000
_cell.length_c   1.000
_cell.angle_alpha   90.00
_cell.angle_beta   90.00
_cell.angle_gamma   90.00
#
_symmetry.space_group_name_H-M   'P 1'
#
loop_
_entity.id
_entity.type
_entity.pdbx_description
1 polymer ?
#
loop_
_entity_poly.entity_id
_entity_poly.type
_entity_poly.pdbx_seq_one_letter_code
_entity_poly.pdbx_strand_id
1 'polypeptide(L)'
;DQTINNKAITVRNGTLSSSTISGGISSLTIKTQLKFSGTNGSFKLFINGVEKGTIPYSDTVTTTTISNINVSGNVTISIQNNSTTSNRVAFDDLSWTCYNGLGTDETTVNKFSIYPNPVKNNTLYVTGKNIEKIKRLEIYNMNGILVQVIEKPFNNKNYITLKNPTKGMYLLKFDNNSFKFLVE
;
A
#
# COMPACT_ATOMS: atom_id res chain seq x y z
N ASP A 1 13.35 33.24 17.67
CA ASP A 1 12.89 32.09 16.90
C ASP A 1 13.38 30.82 17.54
N GLN A 2 12.44 29.92 17.86
CA GLN A 2 12.79 28.66 18.53
C GLN A 2 12.98 27.60 17.45
N THR A 3 14.22 27.19 17.26
CA THR A 3 14.60 26.27 16.19
C THR A 3 15.20 24.98 16.74
N ILE A 4 15.07 23.93 15.96
CA ILE A 4 15.93 22.76 15.92
C ILE A 4 16.55 22.84 14.52
N ASN A 5 17.86 22.99 14.33
CA ASN A 5 18.48 23.07 13.01
C ASN A 5 17.87 24.11 12.02
N ASN A 6 17.81 25.38 12.36
CA ASN A 6 17.38 26.54 11.55
C ASN A 6 15.89 26.89 11.62
N LYS A 7 14.96 25.99 11.33
CA LYS A 7 13.53 26.26 11.35
C LYS A 7 12.80 25.13 12.06
N ALA A 8 11.83 25.48 12.90
CA ALA A 8 10.95 24.51 13.55
C ALA A 8 9.56 25.12 13.75
N ILE A 9 8.54 24.27 13.83
CA ILE A 9 7.21 24.67 14.23
C ILE A 9 7.13 24.58 15.76
N THR A 10 6.76 25.66 16.44
CA THR A 10 6.55 25.64 17.89
C THR A 10 5.05 25.44 18.19
N VAL A 11 4.74 24.39 18.91
CA VAL A 11 3.37 24.06 19.35
C VAL A 11 3.25 24.24 20.86
N ARG A 12 2.13 24.79 21.29
CA ARG A 12 1.72 24.90 22.70
C ARG A 12 0.33 24.32 22.81
N ASN A 13 -0.02 23.51 23.72
CA ASN A 13 -1.39 22.99 23.97
C ASN A 13 -2.30 22.88 22.74
N GLY A 14 -1.78 22.49 21.60
CA GLY A 14 -2.50 22.47 20.33
C GLY A 14 -2.38 21.16 19.61
N THR A 15 -2.90 21.17 18.39
CA THR A 15 -2.84 20.05 17.45
C THR A 15 -2.15 20.52 16.17
N LEU A 16 -1.21 19.73 15.70
CA LEU A 16 -0.63 19.86 14.36
C LEU A 16 -1.31 18.81 13.48
N SER A 17 -1.97 19.25 12.40
CA SER A 17 -2.67 18.35 11.48
C SER A 17 -2.24 18.57 10.04
N SER A 18 -2.15 17.50 9.28
CA SER A 18 -1.90 17.54 7.84
C SER A 18 -3.22 17.70 7.05
N SER A 19 -3.10 18.14 5.80
CA SER A 19 -4.10 17.83 4.77
C SER A 19 -4.10 16.32 4.49
N THR A 20 -5.02 15.88 3.62
CA THR A 20 -5.04 14.49 3.16
C THR A 20 -3.77 14.17 2.34
N ILE A 21 -3.10 13.07 2.68
CA ILE A 21 -1.89 12.56 2.05
C ILE A 21 -2.26 11.25 1.35
N SER A 22 -1.93 11.11 0.08
CA SER A 22 -2.13 9.87 -0.67
C SER A 22 -0.94 8.91 -0.49
N GLY A 23 -1.17 7.60 -0.70
CA GLY A 23 -0.12 6.57 -0.65
C GLY A 23 0.08 5.92 0.72
N GLY A 24 -0.75 6.27 1.70
CA GLY A 24 -0.71 5.68 3.03
C GLY A 24 0.54 6.01 3.83
N ILE A 25 0.69 5.36 4.97
CA ILE A 25 1.82 5.56 5.89
C ILE A 25 2.24 4.25 6.55
N SER A 26 3.54 3.97 6.55
CA SER A 26 4.14 2.79 7.21
C SER A 26 4.85 3.15 8.50
N SER A 27 5.58 4.26 8.52
CA SER A 27 6.26 4.79 9.70
C SER A 27 6.31 6.31 9.67
N LEU A 28 6.49 6.94 10.83
CA LEU A 28 6.66 8.38 10.97
C LEU A 28 7.85 8.67 11.88
N THR A 29 8.69 9.60 11.47
CA THR A 29 9.84 10.11 12.27
C THR A 29 9.71 11.61 12.45
N ILE A 30 9.98 12.09 13.66
CA ILE A 30 9.91 13.50 14.03
C ILE A 30 10.95 13.83 15.09
N LYS A 31 11.49 15.04 15.05
CA LYS A 31 12.30 15.62 16.12
C LYS A 31 11.47 16.56 16.98
N THR A 32 11.65 16.48 18.28
CA THR A 32 11.01 17.35 19.27
C THR A 32 12.03 17.92 20.24
N GLN A 33 11.76 19.11 20.73
CA GLN A 33 12.51 19.69 21.83
C GLN A 33 11.62 20.64 22.65
N LEU A 34 11.61 20.47 23.97
CA LEU A 34 11.03 21.45 24.88
C LEU A 34 11.83 22.75 24.78
N LYS A 35 11.13 23.86 24.59
CA LYS A 35 11.72 25.20 24.56
C LYS A 35 11.29 25.96 25.80
N PHE A 36 12.21 26.80 26.30
CA PHE A 36 12.04 27.51 27.57
C PHE A 36 11.95 26.58 28.79
N SER A 37 11.45 27.09 29.89
CA SER A 37 11.19 26.30 31.11
C SER A 37 9.94 25.46 30.93
N GLY A 38 9.94 24.28 31.52
CA GLY A 38 8.81 23.36 31.50
C GLY A 38 9.21 21.98 31.98
N THR A 39 8.30 21.04 31.87
CA THR A 39 8.49 19.63 32.22
C THR A 39 8.45 18.76 30.96
N ASN A 40 9.17 17.64 31.00
CA ASN A 40 9.08 16.63 29.95
C ASN A 40 7.64 16.15 29.80
N GLY A 41 7.28 15.75 28.59
CA GLY A 41 5.94 15.29 28.30
C GLY A 41 5.87 14.56 26.96
N SER A 42 4.67 14.48 26.41
CA SER A 42 4.46 13.81 25.13
C SER A 42 3.27 14.37 24.36
N PHE A 43 3.26 14.08 23.07
CA PHE A 43 2.13 14.21 22.19
C PHE A 43 1.63 12.83 21.78
N LYS A 44 0.39 12.72 21.36
CA LYS A 44 -0.19 11.52 20.74
C LYS A 44 -0.23 11.68 19.22
N LEU A 45 0.19 10.64 18.53
CA LEU A 45 0.06 10.54 17.07
C LEU A 45 -1.24 9.83 16.73
N PHE A 46 -2.03 10.46 15.85
CA PHE A 46 -3.23 9.87 15.25
C PHE A 46 -3.08 9.80 13.74
N ILE A 47 -3.50 8.69 13.16
CA ILE A 47 -3.66 8.51 11.71
C ILE A 47 -5.12 8.19 11.45
N ASN A 48 -5.78 9.01 10.63
CA ASN A 48 -7.22 8.91 10.37
C ASN A 48 -8.06 8.85 11.68
N GLY A 49 -7.66 9.61 12.70
CA GLY A 49 -8.33 9.65 14.00
C GLY A 49 -8.03 8.46 14.93
N VAL A 50 -7.23 7.48 14.50
CA VAL A 50 -6.82 6.33 15.33
C VAL A 50 -5.44 6.60 15.94
N GLU A 51 -5.31 6.47 17.26
CA GLU A 51 -4.03 6.61 17.96
C GLU A 51 -3.04 5.53 17.52
N LYS A 52 -1.82 5.96 17.14
CA LYS A 52 -0.75 5.08 16.64
C LYS A 52 0.49 5.08 17.50
N GLY A 53 0.62 6.02 18.42
CA GLY A 53 1.77 6.07 19.30
C GLY A 53 1.93 7.41 20.00
N THR A 54 3.02 7.52 20.73
CA THR A 54 3.35 8.67 21.57
C THR A 54 4.67 9.27 21.11
N ILE A 55 4.74 10.58 21.04
CA ILE A 55 5.92 11.38 20.66
C ILE A 55 6.41 12.11 21.91
N PRO A 56 7.44 11.62 22.61
CA PRO A 56 7.98 12.27 23.80
C PRO A 56 8.75 13.54 23.43
N TYR A 57 8.86 14.45 24.37
CA TYR A 57 9.74 15.62 24.29
C TYR A 57 10.43 15.88 25.63
N SER A 58 11.64 16.42 25.57
CA SER A 58 12.46 16.84 26.70
C SER A 58 13.22 18.13 26.37
N ASP A 59 14.02 18.64 27.28
CA ASP A 59 14.92 19.79 27.08
C ASP A 59 16.01 19.52 26.03
N THR A 60 16.33 18.26 25.79
CA THR A 60 17.23 17.82 24.73
C THR A 60 16.46 17.43 23.46
N VAL A 61 17.12 17.56 22.29
CA VAL A 61 16.52 17.14 21.02
C VAL A 61 16.26 15.63 21.06
N THR A 62 15.00 15.25 20.91
CA THR A 62 14.56 13.85 20.89
C THR A 62 14.08 13.49 19.51
N THR A 63 14.65 12.44 18.90
CA THR A 63 14.16 11.86 17.64
C THR A 63 13.27 10.67 17.97
N THR A 64 12.02 10.70 17.51
CA THR A 64 11.06 9.62 17.69
C THR A 64 10.66 9.03 16.35
N THR A 65 10.76 7.70 16.23
CA THR A 65 10.23 6.95 15.09
C THR A 65 9.13 6.02 15.57
N ILE A 66 7.92 6.18 15.03
CA ILE A 66 6.80 5.28 15.24
C ILE A 66 6.72 4.37 14.01
N SER A 67 7.02 3.10 14.21
CA SER A 67 7.03 2.07 13.17
C SER A 67 5.72 1.27 13.16
N ASN A 68 5.51 0.46 12.10
CA ASN A 68 4.36 -0.44 11.99
C ASN A 68 2.99 0.26 12.05
N ILE A 69 2.91 1.50 11.60
CA ILE A 69 1.64 2.25 11.49
C ILE A 69 0.72 1.56 10.49
N ASN A 70 1.23 1.21 9.31
CA ASN A 70 0.66 0.35 8.28
C ASN A 70 -0.80 0.70 7.92
N VAL A 71 -1.05 1.93 7.54
CA VAL A 71 -2.35 2.41 7.04
C VAL A 71 -2.24 2.71 5.55
N SER A 72 -3.02 2.02 4.74
CA SER A 72 -3.08 2.17 3.29
C SER A 72 -4.03 3.29 2.84
N GLY A 73 -3.92 3.70 1.58
CA GLY A 73 -4.83 4.67 0.96
C GLY A 73 -4.56 6.11 1.40
N ASN A 74 -5.61 6.90 1.49
CA ASN A 74 -5.53 8.28 1.92
C ASN A 74 -5.47 8.39 3.44
N VAL A 75 -4.53 9.17 3.96
CA VAL A 75 -4.34 9.36 5.40
C VAL A 75 -4.31 10.84 5.79
N THR A 76 -4.72 11.11 7.02
CA THR A 76 -4.49 12.38 7.72
C THR A 76 -3.64 12.10 8.94
N ILE A 77 -2.62 12.93 9.17
CA ILE A 77 -1.75 12.87 10.34
C ILE A 77 -2.21 13.94 11.32
N SER A 78 -2.38 13.59 12.59
CA SER A 78 -2.67 14.55 13.65
C SER A 78 -1.78 14.26 14.87
N ILE A 79 -1.08 15.28 15.33
CA ILE A 79 -0.22 15.23 16.51
C ILE A 79 -0.87 16.13 17.56
N GLN A 80 -1.34 15.54 18.65
CA GLN A 80 -2.13 16.22 19.69
C GLN A 80 -1.39 16.23 21.00
N ASN A 81 -1.45 17.37 21.71
CA ASN A 81 -0.85 17.47 23.04
C ASN A 81 -1.50 16.46 24.01
N ASN A 82 -0.67 15.71 24.72
CA ASN A 82 -1.08 14.74 25.73
C ASN A 82 -0.82 15.24 27.18
N SER A 83 -0.44 16.49 27.34
CA SER A 83 -0.11 17.09 28.63
C SER A 83 -1.11 18.18 29.01
N THR A 84 -1.37 18.33 30.27
CA THR A 84 -2.14 19.47 30.83
C THR A 84 -1.30 20.73 30.95
N THR A 85 0.02 20.63 30.78
CA THR A 85 0.95 21.77 30.90
C THR A 85 1.05 22.55 29.60
N SER A 86 1.23 23.87 29.72
CA SER A 86 1.36 24.78 28.57
C SER A 86 2.80 24.89 28.09
N ASN A 87 3.47 23.76 27.89
CA ASN A 87 4.83 23.71 27.39
C ASN A 87 4.92 24.18 25.93
N ARG A 88 6.02 24.83 25.58
CA ARG A 88 6.35 25.16 24.18
C ARG A 88 7.31 24.11 23.64
N VAL A 89 6.86 23.38 22.63
CA VAL A 89 7.65 22.30 22.04
C VAL A 89 7.91 22.62 20.58
N ALA A 90 9.16 22.60 20.19
CA ALA A 90 9.57 22.72 18.79
C ALA A 90 9.48 21.35 18.13
N PHE A 91 8.91 21.30 16.92
CA PHE A 91 8.85 20.16 16.03
C PHE A 91 9.68 20.45 14.78
N ASP A 92 10.49 19.48 14.38
CA ASP A 92 11.31 19.55 13.17
C ASP A 92 11.50 18.19 12.53
N ASP A 93 12.03 18.17 11.30
CA ASP A 93 12.35 16.94 10.53
C ASP A 93 11.21 15.91 10.53
N LEU A 94 9.96 16.38 10.39
CA LEU A 94 8.83 15.48 10.23
C LEU A 94 8.89 14.79 8.86
N SER A 95 9.01 13.49 8.90
CA SER A 95 9.04 12.64 7.72
C SER A 95 8.24 11.36 7.93
N TRP A 96 7.81 10.74 6.84
CA TRP A 96 7.14 9.45 6.88
C TRP A 96 7.52 8.60 5.67
N THR A 97 7.37 7.29 5.82
CA THR A 97 7.45 6.35 4.71
C THR A 97 6.05 6.00 4.24
N CYS A 98 5.85 5.93 2.91
CA CYS A 98 4.59 5.48 2.35
C CYS A 98 4.29 4.04 2.78
N TYR A 99 3.02 3.67 2.80
CA TYR A 99 2.61 2.31 3.03
C TYR A 99 3.02 1.44 1.84
N ASN A 100 4.08 0.65 2.03
CA ASN A 100 4.49 -0.40 1.09
C ASN A 100 3.97 -1.74 1.63
N GLY A 101 2.65 -1.91 1.63
CA GLY A 101 2.09 -3.24 1.89
C GLY A 101 2.59 -4.20 0.82
N LEU A 102 3.27 -5.27 1.23
CA LEU A 102 3.35 -6.50 0.44
C LEU A 102 1.98 -7.23 0.46
N GLY A 103 0.92 -6.50 0.76
CA GLY A 103 -0.45 -6.91 0.52
C GLY A 103 -0.76 -6.58 -0.91
N THR A 104 -1.15 -7.56 -1.70
CA THR A 104 -2.05 -7.31 -2.81
C THR A 104 -3.13 -6.40 -2.27
N ASP A 105 -3.20 -5.14 -2.75
CA ASP A 105 -4.40 -4.36 -2.60
C ASP A 105 -5.55 -5.27 -3.04
N GLU A 106 -6.39 -5.64 -2.10
CA GLU A 106 -7.74 -6.07 -2.44
C GLU A 106 -8.57 -4.81 -2.82
N THR A 107 -8.04 -3.98 -3.71
CA THR A 107 -8.89 -3.30 -4.65
C THR A 107 -9.72 -4.43 -5.25
N THR A 108 -11.01 -4.30 -5.33
CA THR A 108 -11.97 -5.23 -5.96
C THR A 108 -11.44 -5.74 -7.30
N VAL A 109 -10.33 -6.45 -7.27
CA VAL A 109 -9.76 -7.16 -8.39
C VAL A 109 -10.73 -8.28 -8.61
N ASN A 110 -11.39 -8.23 -9.76
CA ASN A 110 -12.11 -9.38 -10.29
C ASN A 110 -11.17 -10.57 -10.14
N LYS A 111 -11.36 -11.35 -9.08
CA LYS A 111 -10.43 -12.43 -8.73
C LYS A 111 -10.65 -13.52 -9.76
N PHE A 112 -9.81 -13.52 -10.79
CA PHE A 112 -9.83 -14.56 -11.81
C PHE A 112 -9.05 -15.77 -11.30
N SER A 113 -9.51 -16.94 -11.66
CA SER A 113 -8.76 -18.18 -11.49
C SER A 113 -8.86 -19.04 -12.74
N ILE A 114 -7.86 -19.89 -12.93
CA ILE A 114 -7.77 -20.80 -14.08
C ILE A 114 -7.69 -22.26 -13.59
N TYR A 115 -8.33 -23.16 -14.30
CA TYR A 115 -8.28 -24.60 -14.02
C TYR A 115 -8.70 -25.43 -15.25
N PRO A 116 -8.31 -26.71 -15.33
CA PRO A 116 -7.37 -27.39 -14.47
C PRO A 116 -5.92 -26.94 -14.74
N ASN A 117 -5.07 -27.05 -13.75
CA ASN A 117 -3.64 -26.88 -13.90
C ASN A 117 -2.93 -28.05 -13.20
N PRO A 118 -2.34 -29.01 -13.92
CA PRO A 118 -2.08 -29.04 -15.36
C PRO A 118 -3.35 -29.11 -16.23
N VAL A 119 -3.23 -28.57 -17.45
CA VAL A 119 -4.31 -28.54 -18.44
C VAL A 119 -4.63 -29.96 -18.93
N LYS A 120 -5.90 -30.29 -18.99
CA LYS A 120 -6.40 -31.56 -19.52
C LYS A 120 -7.20 -31.33 -20.81
N ASN A 121 -7.04 -32.22 -21.79
CA ASN A 121 -7.78 -32.19 -23.04
C ASN A 121 -7.72 -30.82 -23.75
N ASN A 122 -6.57 -30.15 -23.67
CA ASN A 122 -6.35 -28.82 -24.26
C ASN A 122 -7.36 -27.74 -23.84
N THR A 123 -8.09 -27.95 -22.73
CA THR A 123 -9.13 -27.03 -22.27
C THR A 123 -8.73 -26.41 -20.95
N LEU A 124 -8.80 -25.08 -20.90
CA LEU A 124 -8.52 -24.27 -19.72
C LEU A 124 -9.74 -23.40 -19.42
N TYR A 125 -10.29 -23.56 -18.23
CA TYR A 125 -11.41 -22.76 -17.74
C TYR A 125 -10.87 -21.50 -17.04
N VAL A 126 -11.61 -20.40 -17.18
CA VAL A 126 -11.36 -19.15 -16.49
C VAL A 126 -12.61 -18.78 -15.71
N THR A 127 -12.46 -18.47 -14.42
CA THR A 127 -13.55 -17.98 -13.58
C THR A 127 -13.21 -16.59 -13.02
N GLY A 128 -14.23 -15.79 -12.82
CA GLY A 128 -14.13 -14.44 -12.29
C GLY A 128 -15.35 -13.61 -12.61
N LYS A 129 -15.45 -12.43 -12.00
CA LYS A 129 -16.54 -11.49 -12.34
C LYS A 129 -16.26 -10.85 -13.70
N ASN A 130 -17.30 -10.70 -14.52
CA ASN A 130 -17.24 -9.98 -15.80
C ASN A 130 -16.25 -10.59 -16.82
N ILE A 131 -16.04 -11.91 -16.83
CA ILE A 131 -15.15 -12.56 -17.81
C ILE A 131 -15.60 -12.29 -19.24
N GLU A 132 -16.89 -12.08 -19.47
CA GLU A 132 -17.48 -11.76 -20.78
C GLU A 132 -17.01 -10.39 -21.33
N LYS A 133 -16.45 -9.51 -20.47
CA LYS A 133 -15.90 -8.21 -20.88
C LYS A 133 -14.47 -8.29 -21.37
N ILE A 134 -13.79 -9.42 -21.18
CA ILE A 134 -12.43 -9.63 -21.67
C ILE A 134 -12.43 -9.64 -23.19
N LYS A 135 -11.80 -8.63 -23.79
CA LYS A 135 -11.80 -8.43 -25.23
C LYS A 135 -10.78 -9.31 -25.95
N ARG A 136 -9.63 -9.53 -25.30
CA ARG A 136 -8.48 -10.22 -25.88
C ARG A 136 -7.74 -11.02 -24.82
N LEU A 137 -7.31 -12.21 -25.20
CA LEU A 137 -6.51 -13.11 -24.39
C LEU A 137 -5.30 -13.57 -25.18
N GLU A 138 -4.14 -13.60 -24.57
CA GLU A 138 -2.88 -13.96 -25.18
C GLU A 138 -2.24 -15.11 -24.39
N ILE A 139 -1.64 -16.06 -25.11
CA ILE A 139 -0.90 -17.18 -24.54
C ILE A 139 0.55 -17.12 -25.02
N TYR A 140 1.47 -17.17 -24.09
CA TYR A 140 2.90 -17.14 -24.34
C TYR A 140 3.55 -18.44 -23.83
N ASN A 141 4.59 -18.88 -24.52
CA ASN A 141 5.48 -19.89 -23.96
C ASN A 141 6.49 -19.25 -22.99
N MET A 142 7.30 -20.07 -22.34
CA MET A 142 8.27 -19.58 -21.34
C MET A 142 9.45 -18.77 -21.92
N ASN A 143 9.63 -18.80 -23.24
CA ASN A 143 10.58 -17.93 -23.94
C ASN A 143 9.99 -16.55 -24.28
N GLY A 144 8.75 -16.26 -23.84
CA GLY A 144 8.06 -15.02 -24.13
C GLY A 144 7.50 -14.92 -25.54
N ILE A 145 7.46 -16.03 -26.30
CA ILE A 145 6.91 -16.06 -27.66
C ILE A 145 5.39 -16.20 -27.56
N LEU A 146 4.68 -15.33 -28.27
CA LEU A 146 3.23 -15.39 -28.39
C LEU A 146 2.85 -16.61 -29.25
N VAL A 147 2.11 -17.57 -28.65
CA VAL A 147 1.71 -18.81 -29.31
C VAL A 147 0.24 -18.84 -29.72
N GLN A 148 -0.62 -18.07 -29.04
CA GLN A 148 -2.02 -18.01 -29.38
C GLN A 148 -2.65 -16.67 -28.94
N VAL A 149 -3.54 -16.13 -29.77
CA VAL A 149 -4.41 -15.00 -29.43
C VAL A 149 -5.86 -15.42 -29.64
N ILE A 150 -6.71 -15.00 -28.73
CA ILE A 150 -8.16 -15.26 -28.80
C ILE A 150 -8.88 -13.94 -28.57
N GLU A 151 -9.60 -13.47 -29.58
CA GLU A 151 -10.48 -12.30 -29.46
C GLU A 151 -11.83 -12.73 -28.92
N LYS A 152 -12.40 -11.93 -28.01
CA LYS A 152 -13.67 -12.18 -27.32
C LYS A 152 -13.75 -13.63 -26.79
N PRO A 153 -12.79 -14.06 -25.94
CA PRO A 153 -12.59 -15.47 -25.60
C PRO A 153 -13.78 -16.13 -24.88
N PHE A 154 -14.59 -15.34 -24.17
CA PHE A 154 -15.63 -15.81 -23.27
C PHE A 154 -17.04 -15.41 -23.70
N ASN A 155 -17.29 -15.37 -24.99
CA ASN A 155 -18.66 -15.19 -25.51
C ASN A 155 -19.50 -16.44 -25.26
N ASN A 156 -20.43 -16.38 -24.30
CA ASN A 156 -21.31 -17.47 -23.84
C ASN A 156 -20.57 -18.74 -23.35
N LYS A 157 -19.33 -18.64 -22.92
CA LYS A 157 -18.53 -19.74 -22.36
C LYS A 157 -17.50 -19.21 -21.37
N ASN A 158 -16.99 -20.09 -20.53
CA ASN A 158 -15.96 -19.77 -19.55
C ASN A 158 -14.65 -20.57 -19.72
N TYR A 159 -14.41 -21.05 -20.92
CA TYR A 159 -13.21 -21.83 -21.24
C TYR A 159 -12.61 -21.42 -22.58
N ILE A 160 -11.34 -21.75 -22.73
CA ILE A 160 -10.58 -21.64 -23.97
C ILE A 160 -10.02 -22.99 -24.37
N THR A 161 -9.81 -23.19 -25.65
CA THR A 161 -9.15 -24.38 -26.19
C THR A 161 -7.76 -23.99 -26.72
N LEU A 162 -6.75 -24.70 -26.25
CA LEU A 162 -5.37 -24.53 -26.72
C LEU A 162 -5.19 -25.18 -28.09
N LYS A 163 -4.56 -24.47 -29.01
CA LYS A 163 -4.25 -25.00 -30.36
C LYS A 163 -2.89 -25.64 -30.35
N ASN A 164 -2.86 -26.97 -30.53
CA ASN A 164 -1.64 -27.77 -30.64
C ASN A 164 -0.55 -27.44 -29.60
N PRO A 165 -0.90 -27.41 -28.29
CA PRO A 165 0.10 -27.09 -27.28
C PRO A 165 1.11 -28.23 -27.17
N THR A 166 2.36 -27.89 -27.01
CA THR A 166 3.41 -28.84 -26.60
C THR A 166 3.49 -28.93 -25.09
N LYS A 167 4.00 -30.03 -24.56
CA LYS A 167 4.25 -30.16 -23.11
C LYS A 167 5.14 -29.02 -22.60
N GLY A 168 4.77 -28.40 -21.51
CA GLY A 168 5.56 -27.33 -20.90
C GLY A 168 4.72 -26.28 -20.19
N MET A 169 5.40 -25.28 -19.67
CA MET A 169 4.81 -24.15 -18.98
C MET A 169 4.43 -23.04 -19.97
N TYR A 170 3.29 -22.42 -19.71
CA TYR A 170 2.74 -21.30 -20.49
C TYR A 170 2.29 -20.18 -19.58
N LEU A 171 2.17 -18.98 -20.15
CA LEU A 171 1.62 -17.80 -19.53
C LEU A 171 0.35 -17.35 -20.27
N LEU A 172 -0.77 -17.34 -19.58
CA LEU A 172 -2.02 -16.73 -20.02
C LEU A 172 -2.04 -15.27 -19.59
N LYS A 173 -2.35 -14.35 -20.51
CA LYS A 173 -2.42 -12.92 -20.23
C LYS A 173 -3.71 -12.31 -20.82
N PHE A 174 -4.40 -11.49 -20.03
CA PHE A 174 -5.51 -10.65 -20.45
C PHE A 174 -5.63 -9.45 -19.51
N ASP A 175 -5.91 -8.28 -20.05
CA ASP A 175 -5.92 -7.00 -19.33
C ASP A 175 -4.62 -6.86 -18.50
N ASN A 176 -4.73 -6.61 -17.21
CA ASN A 176 -3.60 -6.52 -16.28
C ASN A 176 -3.34 -7.85 -15.52
N ASN A 177 -3.98 -8.96 -15.94
CA ASN A 177 -3.87 -10.25 -15.27
C ASN A 177 -2.94 -11.19 -16.04
N SER A 178 -2.20 -12.03 -15.30
CA SER A 178 -1.37 -13.07 -15.88
C SER A 178 -1.38 -14.32 -15.00
N PHE A 179 -1.45 -15.49 -15.63
CA PHE A 179 -1.55 -16.79 -14.97
C PHE A 179 -0.60 -17.81 -15.62
N LYS A 180 0.15 -18.54 -14.81
CA LYS A 180 0.98 -19.64 -15.28
C LYS A 180 0.18 -20.93 -15.26
N PHE A 181 0.32 -21.75 -16.29
CA PHE A 181 -0.27 -23.07 -16.35
C PHE A 181 0.65 -24.08 -17.05
N LEU A 182 0.49 -25.35 -16.71
CA LEU A 182 1.25 -26.47 -17.23
C LEU A 182 0.42 -27.27 -18.23
N VAL A 183 1.02 -27.66 -19.35
CA VAL A 183 0.49 -28.64 -20.31
C VAL A 183 1.33 -29.90 -20.21
N GLU A 184 0.73 -31.07 -19.98
CA GLU A 184 1.34 -32.38 -19.86
C GLU A 184 1.21 -33.24 -21.13
#